data_bea5766b12bbddb7c71efda64f0f5ab5
#
_entry.id   bea5766b12bbddb7c71efda64f0f5ab5
#
_cell.length_a   1.000
_cell.length_b   1.000
_cell.length_c   1.000
_cell.angle_alpha   90.00
_cell.angle_beta   90.00
_cell.angle_gamma   90.00
#
_symmetry.space_group_name_H-M   'P 1'
#
loop_
_entity.id
_entity.type
_entity.pdbx_description
1 polymer ?
#
loop_
_entity_poly.entity_id
_entity_poly.type
_entity_poly.pdbx_seq_one_letter_code
_entity_poly.pdbx_strand_id
1 'polypeptide(L)'
;MHRALQKVLLPLGLFVCAAPLWAAQTADEGLTKSVPCAACHQDLTKNYFMSRHGVTADSRTPGKNCSTCHGETLRHMSNPMKEKPQFTFKKDVNGFMSEENLKASNAVCTSCHKGGEQKHWAHSAHENAQVGCVSCHSNHKADVALNDRPSTALCISCHAEQKADLFKTTAHPLLSGQMNCVSCHNPHGSQPGDEAMTKKGNTNDTCYSCHPGKRGPFL
;
A
#
# COMPACT_ATOMS: atom_id res chain seq x y z
N MET A 1 56.99 -30.47 51.52
CA MET A 1 55.51 -30.27 51.74
C MET A 1 54.94 -29.46 50.59
N HIS A 2 54.48 -30.14 49.52
CA HIS A 2 53.88 -29.46 48.32
C HIS A 2 52.40 -29.79 48.33
N ARG A 3 51.56 -28.69 48.48
CA ARG A 3 50.15 -28.79 48.35
C ARG A 3 49.80 -28.50 46.87
N ALA A 4 49.25 -29.51 46.19
CA ALA A 4 48.67 -29.39 44.85
C ALA A 4 47.31 -28.65 44.92
N LEU A 5 47.16 -27.54 44.21
CA LEU A 5 45.89 -26.88 43.98
C LEU A 5 45.17 -27.57 42.80
N GLN A 6 44.08 -28.24 43.11
CA GLN A 6 43.19 -28.82 42.14
C GLN A 6 42.25 -27.72 41.59
N LYS A 7 42.41 -27.38 40.31
CA LYS A 7 41.50 -26.45 39.61
C LYS A 7 40.25 -27.23 39.20
N VAL A 8 39.10 -26.87 39.79
CA VAL A 8 37.78 -27.34 39.37
C VAL A 8 37.32 -26.45 38.20
N LEU A 9 37.27 -27.04 37.00
CA LEU A 9 36.64 -26.46 35.83
C LEU A 9 35.15 -26.77 35.88
N LEU A 10 34.32 -25.76 36.15
CA LEU A 10 32.85 -25.83 35.93
C LEU A 10 32.58 -25.67 34.43
N PRO A 11 31.77 -26.53 33.81
CA PRO A 11 31.32 -26.31 32.45
C PRO A 11 30.22 -25.22 32.43
N LEU A 12 30.47 -24.13 31.71
CA LEU A 12 29.46 -23.12 31.36
C LEU A 12 28.45 -23.78 30.39
N GLY A 13 27.32 -24.23 30.93
CA GLY A 13 26.21 -24.70 30.12
C GLY A 13 25.54 -23.48 29.44
N LEU A 14 25.70 -23.34 28.12
CA LEU A 14 24.87 -22.45 27.34
C LEU A 14 23.43 -23.00 27.34
N PHE A 15 22.57 -22.40 28.14
CA PHE A 15 21.12 -22.56 28.02
C PHE A 15 20.65 -21.76 26.80
N VAL A 16 20.59 -22.41 25.65
CA VAL A 16 19.86 -21.89 24.51
C VAL A 16 18.36 -22.06 24.82
N CYS A 17 17.72 -20.99 25.29
CA CYS A 17 16.26 -20.94 25.36
C CYS A 17 15.71 -20.95 23.92
N ALA A 18 15.47 -22.13 23.36
CA ALA A 18 14.67 -22.30 22.18
C ALA A 18 13.20 -21.98 22.55
N ALA A 19 12.76 -20.77 22.33
CA ALA A 19 11.33 -20.45 22.40
C ALA A 19 10.60 -21.32 21.37
N PRO A 20 9.52 -22.02 21.75
CA PRO A 20 8.86 -22.93 20.82
C PRO A 20 8.23 -22.17 19.67
N LEU A 21 8.66 -22.44 18.45
CA LEU A 21 8.14 -21.89 17.18
C LEU A 21 6.62 -22.05 16.99
N TRP A 22 5.98 -22.90 17.76
CA TRP A 22 4.53 -23.11 17.69
C TRP A 22 3.71 -22.02 18.38
N ALA A 23 4.29 -21.24 19.29
CA ALA A 23 3.57 -20.14 19.95
C ALA A 23 3.28 -18.95 19.00
N ALA A 24 4.12 -18.75 17.97
CA ALA A 24 3.89 -17.72 16.95
C ALA A 24 2.78 -18.13 15.96
N GLN A 25 2.65 -19.43 15.66
CA GLN A 25 1.62 -19.95 14.76
C GLN A 25 0.22 -19.91 15.38
N THR A 26 0.10 -20.13 16.69
CA THR A 26 -1.19 -20.13 17.37
C THR A 26 -1.80 -18.74 17.56
N ALA A 27 -0.98 -17.69 17.64
CA ALA A 27 -1.48 -16.30 17.74
C ALA A 27 -2.08 -15.83 16.41
N ASP A 28 -1.50 -16.20 15.27
CA ASP A 28 -2.00 -15.85 13.94
C ASP A 28 -3.31 -16.60 13.61
N GLU A 29 -3.40 -17.89 13.94
CA GLU A 29 -4.62 -18.67 13.77
C GLU A 29 -5.77 -18.20 14.64
N GLY A 30 -5.49 -17.73 15.86
CA GLY A 30 -6.50 -17.18 16.77
C GLY A 30 -7.11 -15.88 16.29
N LEU A 31 -6.28 -14.99 15.71
CA LEU A 31 -6.71 -13.69 15.23
C LEU A 31 -7.58 -13.82 13.96
N THR A 32 -7.20 -14.69 13.03
CA THR A 32 -7.95 -14.92 11.80
C THR A 32 -9.28 -15.63 12.05
N LYS A 33 -9.34 -16.56 13.02
CA LYS A 33 -10.57 -17.29 13.39
C LYS A 33 -11.60 -16.44 14.13
N SER A 34 -11.19 -15.35 14.79
CA SER A 34 -12.09 -14.45 15.50
C SER A 34 -12.92 -13.54 14.59
N VAL A 35 -12.58 -13.46 13.30
CA VAL A 35 -13.30 -12.65 12.31
C VAL A 35 -14.30 -13.52 11.55
N PRO A 36 -15.61 -13.22 11.61
CA PRO A 36 -16.63 -14.04 10.94
C PRO A 36 -16.37 -14.29 9.45
N CYS A 37 -15.75 -13.32 8.77
CA CYS A 37 -15.41 -13.39 7.35
C CYS A 37 -14.35 -14.48 7.05
N ALA A 38 -13.49 -14.80 7.99
CA ALA A 38 -12.44 -15.81 7.86
C ALA A 38 -12.99 -17.22 7.64
N ALA A 39 -14.21 -17.51 8.06
CA ALA A 39 -14.83 -18.81 7.87
C ALA A 39 -14.97 -19.20 6.38
N CYS A 40 -15.14 -18.18 5.51
CA CYS A 40 -15.27 -18.39 4.05
C CYS A 40 -14.10 -17.75 3.26
N HIS A 41 -13.48 -16.70 3.79
CA HIS A 41 -12.45 -15.88 3.14
C HIS A 41 -11.10 -15.97 3.86
N GLN A 42 -10.64 -17.19 4.17
CA GLN A 42 -9.44 -17.40 4.99
C GLN A 42 -8.19 -16.71 4.43
N ASP A 43 -7.88 -16.91 3.14
CA ASP A 43 -6.68 -16.33 2.52
C ASP A 43 -6.74 -14.80 2.44
N LEU A 44 -7.91 -14.26 2.09
CA LEU A 44 -8.10 -12.81 2.06
C LEU A 44 -7.95 -12.19 3.44
N THR A 45 -8.49 -12.84 4.47
CA THR A 45 -8.40 -12.40 5.85
C THR A 45 -6.95 -12.43 6.34
N LYS A 46 -6.23 -13.52 6.08
CA LYS A 46 -4.81 -13.64 6.39
C LYS A 46 -3.99 -12.53 5.73
N ASN A 47 -4.16 -12.33 4.42
CA ASN A 47 -3.45 -11.30 3.68
C ASN A 47 -3.81 -9.89 4.16
N TYR A 48 -5.07 -9.65 4.54
CA TYR A 48 -5.49 -8.37 5.12
C TYR A 48 -4.74 -8.07 6.42
N PHE A 49 -4.64 -9.02 7.34
CA PHE A 49 -3.92 -8.82 8.60
C PHE A 49 -2.41 -8.62 8.44
N MET A 50 -1.85 -8.99 7.29
CA MET A 50 -0.47 -8.67 6.94
C MET A 50 -0.33 -7.30 6.26
N SER A 51 -1.44 -6.66 5.87
CA SER A 51 -1.44 -5.32 5.28
C SER A 51 -1.24 -4.23 6.33
N ARG A 52 -0.89 -3.00 5.89
CA ARG A 52 -0.77 -1.85 6.80
C ARG A 52 -2.06 -1.56 7.57
N HIS A 53 -3.23 -1.74 6.93
CA HIS A 53 -4.51 -1.58 7.62
C HIS A 53 -4.73 -2.66 8.66
N GLY A 54 -4.43 -3.91 8.35
CA GLY A 54 -4.59 -5.03 9.26
C GLY A 54 -3.62 -4.98 10.44
N VAL A 55 -2.35 -4.68 10.22
CA VAL A 55 -1.33 -4.56 11.28
C VAL A 55 -1.67 -3.44 12.28
N THR A 56 -2.29 -2.36 11.81
CA THR A 56 -2.72 -1.24 12.68
C THR A 56 -4.14 -1.41 13.21
N ALA A 57 -4.86 -2.47 12.82
CA ALA A 57 -6.17 -2.80 13.36
C ALA A 57 -6.00 -3.39 14.77
N ASP A 58 -6.45 -2.68 15.79
CA ASP A 58 -6.56 -3.19 17.14
C ASP A 58 -8.00 -3.04 17.67
N SER A 59 -8.30 -3.68 18.79
CA SER A 59 -9.62 -3.61 19.42
C SER A 59 -10.01 -2.20 19.86
N ARG A 60 -9.05 -1.27 19.96
CA ARG A 60 -9.25 0.11 20.40
C ARG A 60 -9.47 1.07 19.24
N THR A 61 -9.21 0.64 18.02
CA THR A 61 -9.50 1.37 16.78
C THR A 61 -10.63 0.68 16.02
N PRO A 62 -11.90 0.84 16.46
CA PRO A 62 -13.04 0.34 15.71
C PRO A 62 -13.02 1.02 14.33
N GLY A 63 -13.14 0.25 13.28
CA GLY A 63 -13.17 0.79 11.92
C GLY A 63 -12.08 0.27 10.99
N LYS A 64 -11.24 -0.66 11.44
CA LYS A 64 -10.25 -1.32 10.58
C LYS A 64 -10.54 -2.81 10.42
N ASN A 65 -11.82 -3.16 10.36
CA ASN A 65 -12.30 -4.52 10.05
C ASN A 65 -12.80 -4.58 8.59
N CYS A 66 -13.20 -5.74 8.14
CA CYS A 66 -13.69 -5.95 6.79
C CYS A 66 -14.86 -5.02 6.43
N SER A 67 -15.82 -4.84 7.35
CA SER A 67 -16.99 -3.99 7.14
C SER A 67 -16.66 -2.49 7.02
N THR A 68 -15.52 -2.04 7.52
CA THR A 68 -15.09 -0.65 7.35
C THR A 68 -14.94 -0.28 5.87
N CYS A 69 -14.44 -1.22 5.07
CA CYS A 69 -14.28 -1.04 3.63
C CYS A 69 -15.46 -1.61 2.84
N HIS A 70 -15.99 -2.76 3.25
CA HIS A 70 -17.05 -3.48 2.53
C HIS A 70 -18.48 -3.07 2.90
N GLY A 71 -18.64 -2.22 3.92
CA GLY A 71 -19.95 -1.72 4.36
C GLY A 71 -20.83 -2.79 4.99
N GLU A 72 -22.12 -2.75 4.70
CA GLU A 72 -23.09 -3.73 5.20
C GLU A 72 -22.81 -5.11 4.58
N THR A 73 -22.74 -6.14 5.42
CA THR A 73 -22.37 -7.50 5.04
C THR A 73 -23.33 -8.59 5.54
N LEU A 74 -24.34 -8.26 6.36
CA LEU A 74 -25.22 -9.26 6.97
C LEU A 74 -25.99 -10.06 5.92
N ARG A 75 -26.49 -9.41 4.86
CA ARG A 75 -27.17 -10.08 3.76
C ARG A 75 -26.24 -11.05 3.03
N HIS A 76 -25.01 -10.60 2.76
CA HIS A 76 -23.99 -11.47 2.17
C HIS A 76 -23.68 -12.67 3.08
N MET A 77 -23.52 -12.47 4.37
CA MET A 77 -23.25 -13.56 5.32
C MET A 77 -24.38 -14.57 5.40
N SER A 78 -25.65 -14.13 5.28
CA SER A 78 -26.82 -15.03 5.30
C SER A 78 -27.05 -15.74 3.97
N ASN A 79 -26.67 -15.17 2.83
CA ASN A 79 -26.83 -15.76 1.50
C ASN A 79 -25.67 -15.38 0.56
N PRO A 80 -24.47 -15.92 0.79
CA PRO A 80 -23.23 -15.47 0.12
C PRO A 80 -23.21 -15.73 -1.39
N MET A 81 -24.01 -16.66 -1.87
CA MET A 81 -24.08 -16.98 -3.30
C MET A 81 -24.90 -15.97 -4.11
N LYS A 82 -25.88 -15.31 -3.48
CA LYS A 82 -26.79 -14.38 -4.15
C LYS A 82 -26.52 -12.93 -3.78
N GLU A 83 -26.18 -12.67 -2.52
CA GLU A 83 -25.95 -11.32 -2.00
C GLU A 83 -24.46 -10.97 -2.01
N LYS A 84 -24.15 -9.71 -2.20
CA LYS A 84 -22.78 -9.17 -2.12
C LYS A 84 -22.69 -8.17 -0.97
N PRO A 85 -21.50 -7.94 -0.40
CA PRO A 85 -21.27 -6.78 0.46
C PRO A 85 -21.67 -5.48 -0.23
N GLN A 86 -21.98 -4.46 0.54
CA GLN A 86 -22.36 -3.14 0.01
C GLN A 86 -21.34 -2.58 -0.98
N PHE A 87 -20.05 -2.72 -0.67
CA PHE A 87 -18.96 -2.31 -1.55
C PHE A 87 -18.09 -3.53 -1.92
N THR A 88 -18.00 -3.82 -3.21
CA THR A 88 -17.26 -4.98 -3.72
C THR A 88 -15.90 -4.64 -4.34
N PHE A 89 -15.67 -3.39 -4.67
CA PHE A 89 -14.46 -2.93 -5.39
C PHE A 89 -14.23 -3.71 -6.70
N LYS A 90 -15.31 -4.22 -7.28
CA LYS A 90 -15.25 -5.09 -8.45
C LYS A 90 -14.93 -4.28 -9.70
N LYS A 91 -13.96 -4.74 -10.44
CA LYS A 91 -13.65 -4.28 -11.79
C LYS A 91 -14.36 -5.15 -12.83
N ASP A 92 -14.61 -4.58 -13.99
CA ASP A 92 -15.11 -5.30 -15.16
C ASP A 92 -13.99 -6.17 -15.78
N VAL A 93 -14.31 -6.82 -16.89
CA VAL A 93 -13.37 -7.67 -17.64
C VAL A 93 -12.16 -6.90 -18.21
N ASN A 94 -12.30 -5.60 -18.37
CA ASN A 94 -11.24 -4.70 -18.85
C ASN A 94 -10.43 -4.07 -17.72
N GLY A 95 -10.77 -4.37 -16.47
CA GLY A 95 -10.09 -3.84 -15.29
C GLY A 95 -10.61 -2.48 -14.81
N PHE A 96 -11.73 -2.00 -15.36
CA PHE A 96 -12.39 -0.76 -14.97
C PHE A 96 -13.56 -1.01 -14.01
N MET A 97 -13.92 0.03 -13.26
CA MET A 97 -15.14 0.04 -12.46
C MET A 97 -16.19 0.92 -13.15
N SER A 98 -17.46 0.61 -12.94
CA SER A 98 -18.52 1.58 -13.32
C SER A 98 -18.32 2.88 -12.56
N GLU A 99 -18.73 4.00 -13.12
CA GLU A 99 -18.58 5.34 -12.50
C GLU A 99 -19.18 5.39 -11.10
N GLU A 100 -20.38 4.85 -10.93
CA GLU A 100 -21.06 4.77 -9.64
C GLU A 100 -20.26 3.97 -8.63
N ASN A 101 -19.78 2.77 -8.99
CA ASN A 101 -19.00 1.91 -8.13
C ASN A 101 -17.62 2.53 -7.81
N LEU A 102 -17.02 3.21 -8.77
CA LEU A 102 -15.77 3.94 -8.59
C LEU A 102 -15.91 5.06 -7.55
N LYS A 103 -16.94 5.90 -7.71
CA LYS A 103 -17.22 7.00 -6.79
C LYS A 103 -17.49 6.50 -5.37
N ALA A 104 -18.31 5.46 -5.23
CA ALA A 104 -18.59 4.85 -3.94
C ALA A 104 -17.32 4.23 -3.30
N SER A 105 -16.51 3.53 -4.10
CA SER A 105 -15.26 2.91 -3.64
C SER A 105 -14.23 3.94 -3.21
N ASN A 106 -14.05 5.02 -3.98
CA ASN A 106 -13.15 6.12 -3.61
C ASN A 106 -13.61 6.82 -2.34
N ALA A 107 -14.93 7.03 -2.17
CA ALA A 107 -15.50 7.65 -0.97
C ALA A 107 -15.19 6.84 0.31
N VAL A 108 -15.18 5.52 0.23
CA VAL A 108 -14.74 4.65 1.35
C VAL A 108 -13.31 5.00 1.76
N CYS A 109 -12.39 5.08 0.84
CA CYS A 109 -10.99 5.40 1.13
C CYS A 109 -10.82 6.83 1.65
N THR A 110 -11.41 7.80 0.98
CA THR A 110 -11.28 9.23 1.31
C THR A 110 -12.06 9.63 2.57
N SER A 111 -12.93 8.76 3.11
CA SER A 111 -13.53 8.99 4.42
C SER A 111 -12.48 9.14 5.54
N CYS A 112 -11.35 8.46 5.40
CA CYS A 112 -10.22 8.50 6.32
C CYS A 112 -8.98 9.20 5.71
N HIS A 113 -8.67 8.96 4.43
CA HIS A 113 -7.50 9.53 3.73
C HIS A 113 -7.82 10.93 3.18
N LYS A 114 -7.87 11.95 4.07
CA LYS A 114 -8.24 13.34 3.73
C LYS A 114 -7.06 14.29 3.59
N GLY A 115 -5.87 13.87 3.97
CA GLY A 115 -4.70 14.73 4.06
C GLY A 115 -3.46 14.12 3.45
N GLY A 116 -2.31 14.78 3.65
CA GLY A 116 -1.03 14.31 3.12
C GLY A 116 -0.98 14.37 1.60
N GLU A 117 -0.41 13.35 1.00
CA GLU A 117 -0.25 13.24 -0.45
C GLU A 117 -1.60 13.14 -1.20
N GLN A 118 -2.68 12.68 -0.53
CA GLN A 118 -4.02 12.49 -1.12
C GLN A 118 -4.90 13.75 -1.10
N LYS A 119 -4.45 14.83 -0.48
CA LYS A 119 -5.25 16.04 -0.28
C LYS A 119 -5.77 16.67 -1.59
N HIS A 120 -5.10 16.41 -2.70
CA HIS A 120 -5.46 16.92 -4.01
C HIS A 120 -6.06 15.85 -4.94
N TRP A 121 -6.53 14.71 -4.37
CA TRP A 121 -7.16 13.65 -5.15
C TRP A 121 -8.38 14.15 -5.91
N ALA A 122 -9.26 14.89 -5.23
CA ALA A 122 -10.42 15.49 -5.87
C ALA A 122 -9.99 16.40 -7.02
N HIS A 123 -10.53 16.13 -8.20
CA HIS A 123 -10.23 16.80 -9.45
C HIS A 123 -8.80 16.57 -10.00
N SER A 124 -8.09 15.57 -9.48
CA SER A 124 -6.84 15.14 -10.08
C SER A 124 -7.04 14.54 -11.47
N ALA A 125 -5.98 14.50 -12.28
CA ALA A 125 -6.04 13.89 -13.59
C ALA A 125 -6.47 12.41 -13.52
N HIS A 126 -6.04 11.66 -12.50
CA HIS A 126 -6.45 10.28 -12.31
C HIS A 126 -7.92 10.15 -11.92
N GLU A 127 -8.43 10.99 -11.01
CA GLU A 127 -9.86 10.98 -10.69
C GLU A 127 -10.71 11.32 -11.89
N ASN A 128 -10.37 12.38 -12.64
CA ASN A 128 -11.05 12.80 -13.85
C ASN A 128 -11.01 11.71 -14.95
N ALA A 129 -9.93 10.92 -15.00
CA ALA A 129 -9.81 9.78 -15.89
C ALA A 129 -10.48 8.51 -15.34
N GLN A 130 -11.28 8.61 -14.28
CA GLN A 130 -11.97 7.48 -13.63
C GLN A 130 -11.04 6.38 -13.13
N VAL A 131 -9.84 6.72 -12.69
CA VAL A 131 -8.92 5.81 -12.01
C VAL A 131 -9.26 5.77 -10.52
N GLY A 132 -9.47 4.59 -9.96
CA GLY A 132 -9.80 4.43 -8.54
C GLY A 132 -8.58 4.14 -7.67
N CYS A 133 -8.71 4.38 -6.37
CA CYS A 133 -7.67 4.05 -5.39
C CYS A 133 -7.19 2.59 -5.53
N VAL A 134 -8.13 1.66 -5.71
CA VAL A 134 -7.85 0.22 -5.87
C VAL A 134 -7.27 -0.16 -7.24
N SER A 135 -7.15 0.79 -8.16
CA SER A 135 -6.42 0.55 -9.42
C SER A 135 -4.92 0.43 -9.17
N CYS A 136 -4.42 1.10 -8.14
CA CYS A 136 -3.02 1.08 -7.74
C CYS A 136 -2.79 0.38 -6.39
N HIS A 137 -3.69 0.53 -5.44
CA HIS A 137 -3.57 0.03 -4.07
C HIS A 137 -4.30 -1.30 -3.84
N SER A 138 -3.77 -2.14 -2.96
CA SER A 138 -4.40 -3.38 -2.54
C SER A 138 -4.24 -3.60 -1.04
N ASN A 139 -5.35 -3.95 -0.37
CA ASN A 139 -5.36 -4.32 1.04
C ASN A 139 -5.38 -5.84 1.29
N HIS A 140 -5.48 -6.66 0.23
CA HIS A 140 -5.56 -8.12 0.32
C HIS A 140 -4.34 -8.84 -0.27
N LYS A 141 -3.28 -8.11 -0.53
CA LYS A 141 -1.97 -8.61 -0.97
C LYS A 141 -0.91 -7.54 -0.74
N ALA A 142 0.35 -7.87 -0.96
CA ALA A 142 1.42 -6.87 -0.90
C ALA A 142 1.08 -5.69 -1.82
N ASP A 143 1.05 -4.49 -1.24
CA ASP A 143 0.71 -3.28 -1.96
C ASP A 143 1.97 -2.68 -2.60
N VAL A 144 2.10 -2.89 -3.90
CA VAL A 144 3.25 -2.41 -4.68
C VAL A 144 3.32 -0.88 -4.76
N ALA A 145 2.18 -0.19 -4.59
CA ALA A 145 2.15 1.27 -4.57
C ALA A 145 2.67 1.87 -3.26
N LEU A 146 2.72 1.08 -2.18
CA LEU A 146 3.23 1.49 -0.86
C LEU A 146 4.65 1.01 -0.59
N ASN A 147 5.29 0.33 -1.52
CA ASN A 147 6.71 0.02 -1.41
C ASN A 147 7.51 1.34 -1.39
N ASP A 148 8.64 1.35 -0.69
CA ASP A 148 9.53 2.52 -0.60
C ASP A 148 9.98 3.04 -1.99
N ARG A 149 9.88 2.18 -3.00
CA ARG A 149 10.05 2.50 -4.42
C ARG A 149 8.89 1.90 -5.20
N PRO A 150 7.78 2.65 -5.39
CA PRO A 150 6.68 2.20 -6.24
C PRO A 150 7.24 1.80 -7.59
N SER A 151 6.88 0.60 -8.03
CA SER A 151 7.42 0.05 -9.27
C SER A 151 7.05 0.92 -10.46
N THR A 152 8.03 1.34 -11.26
CA THR A 152 7.80 1.97 -12.56
C THR A 152 6.86 1.13 -13.43
N ALA A 153 6.91 -0.20 -13.29
CA ALA A 153 6.03 -1.14 -13.98
C ALA A 153 4.54 -0.90 -13.69
N LEU A 154 4.19 -0.47 -12.48
CA LEU A 154 2.80 -0.12 -12.17
C LEU A 154 2.29 1.04 -13.03
N CYS A 155 3.09 2.09 -13.17
CA CYS A 155 2.71 3.27 -13.93
C CYS A 155 2.63 2.97 -15.45
N ILE A 156 3.65 2.32 -16.00
CA ILE A 156 3.74 2.04 -17.43
C ILE A 156 2.77 0.95 -17.91
N SER A 157 2.06 0.28 -17.01
CA SER A 157 0.97 -0.62 -17.39
C SER A 157 -0.20 0.13 -18.07
N CYS A 158 -0.38 1.42 -17.74
CA CYS A 158 -1.36 2.30 -18.36
C CYS A 158 -0.69 3.42 -19.19
N HIS A 159 0.46 3.95 -18.74
CA HIS A 159 1.21 5.00 -19.41
C HIS A 159 2.22 4.42 -20.42
N ALA A 160 1.70 3.76 -21.47
CA ALA A 160 2.51 3.05 -22.44
C ALA A 160 3.44 3.97 -23.29
N GLU A 161 3.00 5.20 -23.57
CA GLU A 161 3.80 6.17 -24.32
C GLU A 161 5.06 6.57 -23.54
N GLN A 162 4.94 6.79 -22.24
CA GLN A 162 6.07 7.13 -21.37
C GLN A 162 7.08 5.99 -21.25
N LYS A 163 6.67 4.76 -21.53
CA LYS A 163 7.58 3.62 -21.55
C LYS A 163 8.69 3.78 -22.57
N ALA A 164 8.39 4.32 -23.75
CA ALA A 164 9.40 4.56 -24.79
C ALA A 164 10.43 5.60 -24.35
N ASP A 165 10.02 6.61 -23.59
CA ASP A 165 10.89 7.67 -23.09
C ASP A 165 11.93 7.16 -22.08
N LEU A 166 11.67 6.05 -21.40
CA LEU A 166 12.62 5.45 -20.46
C LEU A 166 13.90 4.93 -21.14
N PHE A 167 13.85 4.69 -22.45
CA PHE A 167 14.99 4.17 -23.22
C PHE A 167 15.79 5.27 -23.93
N LYS A 168 15.43 6.53 -23.77
CA LYS A 168 16.19 7.65 -24.30
C LYS A 168 17.53 7.79 -23.57
N THR A 169 18.59 8.17 -24.29
CA THR A 169 19.95 8.32 -23.75
C THR A 169 20.05 9.35 -22.62
N THR A 170 19.14 10.32 -22.60
CA THR A 170 19.07 11.40 -21.59
C THR A 170 18.00 11.16 -20.54
N ALA A 171 17.40 9.97 -20.49
CA ALA A 171 16.40 9.65 -19.50
C ALA A 171 17.00 9.61 -18.08
N HIS A 172 16.21 10.06 -17.10
CA HIS A 172 16.55 9.81 -15.71
C HIS A 172 16.62 8.31 -15.42
N PRO A 173 17.34 7.86 -14.38
CA PRO A 173 17.63 6.44 -14.12
C PRO A 173 16.43 5.68 -13.51
N LEU A 174 15.26 5.72 -14.18
CA LEU A 174 14.05 5.04 -13.77
C LEU A 174 14.13 3.53 -13.98
N LEU A 175 14.77 3.08 -15.08
CA LEU A 175 14.93 1.65 -15.38
C LEU A 175 15.84 0.94 -14.37
N SER A 176 16.85 1.65 -13.84
CA SER A 176 17.76 1.11 -12.82
C SER A 176 17.14 1.11 -11.40
N GLY A 177 15.95 1.70 -11.24
CA GLY A 177 15.27 1.83 -9.95
C GLY A 177 15.90 2.84 -8.99
N GLN A 178 16.86 3.65 -9.44
CA GLN A 178 17.42 4.75 -8.63
C GLN A 178 16.41 5.89 -8.47
N MET A 179 15.55 6.06 -9.46
CA MET A 179 14.39 6.94 -9.43
C MET A 179 13.15 6.19 -9.88
N ASN A 180 11.98 6.76 -9.63
CA ASN A 180 10.70 6.26 -10.10
C ASN A 180 9.79 7.43 -10.49
N CYS A 181 8.61 7.15 -11.04
CA CYS A 181 7.70 8.20 -11.49
C CYS A 181 7.28 9.13 -10.36
N VAL A 182 7.10 8.61 -9.14
CA VAL A 182 6.71 9.43 -7.97
C VAL A 182 7.88 10.24 -7.38
N SER A 183 9.08 10.14 -7.92
CA SER A 183 10.15 11.09 -7.60
C SER A 183 9.83 12.49 -8.11
N CYS A 184 9.06 12.60 -9.20
CA CYS A 184 8.67 13.86 -9.84
C CYS A 184 7.16 14.11 -9.78
N HIS A 185 6.34 13.06 -9.81
CA HIS A 185 4.89 13.16 -9.88
C HIS A 185 4.22 12.74 -8.54
N ASN A 186 3.11 13.40 -8.21
CA ASN A 186 2.19 12.92 -7.18
C ASN A 186 0.97 12.28 -7.86
N PRO A 187 0.83 10.95 -7.87
CA PRO A 187 -0.29 10.29 -8.54
C PRO A 187 -1.67 10.61 -7.94
N HIS A 188 -1.70 11.19 -6.73
CA HIS A 188 -2.92 11.63 -6.08
C HIS A 188 -3.32 13.07 -6.43
N GLY A 189 -2.60 13.70 -7.34
CA GLY A 189 -2.80 15.10 -7.69
C GLY A 189 -1.85 16.03 -6.95
N SER A 190 -1.73 17.25 -7.46
CA SER A 190 -0.96 18.32 -6.87
C SER A 190 -1.84 19.58 -6.75
N GLN A 191 -1.34 20.75 -7.12
CA GLN A 191 -2.17 21.95 -7.06
C GLN A 191 -3.22 21.98 -8.18
N PRO A 192 -4.36 22.63 -7.96
CA PRO A 192 -5.37 22.82 -9.02
C PRO A 192 -4.75 23.44 -10.28
N GLY A 193 -5.03 22.84 -11.44
CA GLY A 193 -4.48 23.27 -12.73
C GLY A 193 -3.12 22.69 -13.09
N ASP A 194 -2.47 21.92 -12.22
CA ASP A 194 -1.27 21.15 -12.56
C ASP A 194 -1.66 19.79 -13.15
N GLU A 195 -1.93 19.75 -14.44
CA GLU A 195 -2.27 18.53 -15.16
C GLU A 195 -1.14 17.50 -15.16
N ALA A 196 0.11 17.94 -15.05
CA ALA A 196 1.27 17.06 -14.95
C ALA A 196 1.44 16.42 -13.56
N MET A 197 0.61 16.83 -12.59
CA MET A 197 0.66 16.33 -11.20
C MET A 197 2.07 16.35 -10.62
N THR A 198 2.81 17.44 -10.82
CA THR A 198 4.17 17.56 -10.33
C THR A 198 4.23 17.61 -8.81
N LYS A 199 5.22 16.95 -8.22
CA LYS A 199 5.33 16.78 -6.75
C LYS A 199 5.40 18.09 -5.96
N LYS A 200 5.91 19.15 -6.57
CA LYS A 200 6.01 20.49 -5.97
C LYS A 200 4.97 21.48 -6.52
N GLY A 201 4.01 21.02 -7.28
CA GLY A 201 2.96 21.84 -7.87
C GLY A 201 3.39 22.63 -9.12
N ASN A 202 4.65 22.54 -9.51
CA ASN A 202 5.18 23.04 -10.78
C ASN A 202 6.46 22.31 -11.17
N THR A 203 6.78 22.35 -12.47
CA THR A 203 7.92 21.65 -13.04
C THR A 203 9.26 22.16 -12.51
N ASN A 204 9.45 23.47 -12.46
CA ASN A 204 10.72 24.05 -12.08
C ASN A 204 11.11 23.69 -10.64
N ASP A 205 10.21 23.89 -9.68
CA ASP A 205 10.50 23.54 -8.28
C ASP A 205 10.68 22.05 -8.07
N THR A 206 9.98 21.23 -8.85
CA THR A 206 10.19 19.78 -8.85
C THR A 206 11.60 19.43 -9.34
N CYS A 207 12.06 20.02 -10.43
CA CYS A 207 13.44 19.82 -10.95
C CYS A 207 14.48 20.35 -9.96
N TYR A 208 14.28 21.55 -9.41
CA TYR A 208 15.25 22.18 -8.49
C TYR A 208 15.37 21.48 -7.15
N SER A 209 14.42 20.63 -6.79
CA SER A 209 14.54 19.82 -5.57
C SER A 209 15.76 18.88 -5.61
N CYS A 210 16.17 18.45 -6.79
CA CYS A 210 17.35 17.62 -7.03
C CYS A 210 18.48 18.38 -7.75
N HIS A 211 18.14 19.42 -8.51
CA HIS A 211 19.07 20.23 -9.30
C HIS A 211 19.14 21.70 -8.83
N PRO A 212 19.52 21.98 -7.56
CA PRO A 212 19.48 23.33 -7.01
C PRO A 212 20.37 24.32 -7.77
N GLY A 213 21.50 23.85 -8.34
CA GLY A 213 22.41 24.67 -9.15
C GLY A 213 21.83 25.15 -10.49
N LYS A 214 20.62 24.67 -10.85
CA LYS A 214 19.91 25.13 -12.06
C LYS A 214 18.86 26.20 -11.78
N ARG A 215 18.75 26.65 -10.55
CA ARG A 215 17.74 27.63 -10.08
C ARG A 215 18.22 29.04 -10.37
N GLY A 216 18.88 29.53 -11.15
CA GLY A 216 19.19 30.96 -11.38
C GLY A 216 19.26 31.85 -10.13
N PRO A 217 19.63 33.12 -10.28
CA PRO A 217 19.89 33.82 -11.52
C PRO A 217 21.15 33.32 -12.25
N PHE A 218 21.02 33.17 -13.55
CA PHE A 218 22.18 32.92 -14.40
C PHE A 218 22.71 34.30 -14.82
N LEU A 219 23.94 34.63 -14.38
CA LEU A 219 24.69 35.81 -14.80
C LEU A 219 25.36 35.57 -16.14
#